data_bd64b33dd423d16db13de6c5e9daccf4
#
_entry.id   bd64b33dd423d16db13de6c5e9daccf4
#
_cell.length_a   1.000
_cell.length_b   1.000
_cell.length_c   1.000
_cell.angle_alpha   90.00
_cell.angle_beta   90.00
_cell.angle_gamma   90.00
#
_symmetry.space_group_name_H-M   'P 1'
#
loop_
_entity.id
_entity.type
_entity.pdbx_description
1 polymer ?
#
loop_
_entity_poly.entity_id
_entity_poly.type
_entity_poly.pdbx_seq_one_letter_code
_entity_poly.pdbx_strand_id
1 'polypeptide(L)'
;MTLNRASRYTLALALLGLPATAAAQAFGLNEIGSCAIARAFATTAAPCDDASSIYWNPGALPKAPGFSFYGGVAIIKINGDFTRDTSFATYKADVPTSYVPHVFLNYRGAGKLAYGLGVYVPYGLTSQWADDFPGRFVAKKASLQTIYVQPNIAYQLSDNWSVGGGPIYGHSSVELVQAVDLAGVATPAGPTFGQLGIPLRTEFARATLKGSASAWGFTLGVHGKLTPTWEMGLRFLSQVSFKYDNADATFEQRPTGLVLAAGNPFGAPALTPVDALVASQFTGAGALTPQKVSTEIRHPAQVQAGFAYTGIQGTTLSLDYGYVGWKS
;
A
#
# COMPACT_ATOMS: atom_id res chain seq x y z
N MET A 1 -23.08 -42.43 -13.38
CA MET A 1 -22.19 -41.99 -14.47
C MET A 1 -20.85 -41.68 -13.85
N THR A 2 -19.91 -42.60 -13.86
CA THR A 2 -18.57 -42.46 -13.24
C THR A 2 -17.65 -41.81 -14.26
N LEU A 3 -17.28 -40.54 -14.03
CA LEU A 3 -16.27 -39.83 -14.83
C LEU A 3 -14.94 -40.63 -14.78
N ASN A 4 -14.42 -40.94 -15.96
CA ASN A 4 -13.14 -41.65 -16.14
C ASN A 4 -11.98 -40.82 -15.56
N ARG A 5 -10.95 -41.46 -15.01
CA ARG A 5 -9.79 -40.75 -14.39
C ARG A 5 -9.16 -39.68 -15.30
N ALA A 6 -9.05 -39.95 -16.61
CA ALA A 6 -8.55 -39.01 -17.58
C ALA A 6 -9.42 -37.72 -17.66
N SER A 7 -10.75 -37.86 -17.63
CA SER A 7 -11.69 -36.73 -17.66
C SER A 7 -11.62 -35.84 -16.41
N ARG A 8 -11.22 -36.40 -15.26
CA ARG A 8 -11.03 -35.65 -14.00
C ARG A 8 -9.76 -34.78 -14.05
N TYR A 9 -8.70 -35.29 -14.65
CA TYR A 9 -7.46 -34.50 -14.84
C TYR A 9 -7.62 -33.40 -15.89
N THR A 10 -8.39 -33.64 -16.95
CA THR A 10 -8.68 -32.63 -17.98
C THR A 10 -9.55 -31.49 -17.43
N LEU A 11 -10.51 -31.80 -16.54
CA LEU A 11 -11.33 -30.77 -15.88
C LEU A 11 -10.51 -29.94 -14.87
N ALA A 12 -9.57 -30.55 -14.14
CA ALA A 12 -8.68 -29.87 -13.21
C ALA A 12 -7.67 -28.94 -13.95
N LEU A 13 -7.13 -29.38 -15.09
CA LEU A 13 -6.27 -28.55 -15.95
C LEU A 13 -7.05 -27.40 -16.63
N ALA A 14 -8.29 -27.62 -17.04
CA ALA A 14 -9.12 -26.60 -17.65
C ALA A 14 -9.50 -25.46 -16.67
N LEU A 15 -9.67 -25.79 -15.38
CA LEU A 15 -9.91 -24.80 -14.32
C LEU A 15 -8.66 -23.93 -14.01
N LEU A 16 -7.45 -24.45 -14.26
CA LEU A 16 -6.19 -23.71 -14.10
C LEU A 16 -5.89 -22.76 -15.28
N GLY A 17 -6.58 -22.93 -16.42
CA GLY A 17 -6.36 -22.17 -17.65
C GLY A 17 -7.35 -21.02 -17.91
N LEU A 18 -8.29 -20.76 -16.99
CA LEU A 18 -9.18 -19.60 -17.14
C LEU A 18 -8.37 -18.31 -16.88
N PRO A 19 -8.37 -17.34 -17.82
CA PRO A 19 -7.77 -16.04 -17.57
C PRO A 19 -8.58 -15.36 -16.47
N ALA A 20 -8.09 -15.43 -15.23
CA ALA A 20 -8.59 -14.59 -14.17
C ALA A 20 -8.12 -13.15 -14.46
N THR A 21 -9.06 -12.21 -14.51
CA THR A 21 -8.71 -10.79 -14.51
C THR A 21 -8.02 -10.48 -13.17
N ALA A 22 -6.69 -10.48 -13.16
CA ALA A 22 -5.91 -10.09 -12.00
C ALA A 22 -5.94 -8.58 -11.91
N ALA A 23 -6.68 -8.02 -10.97
CA ALA A 23 -6.55 -6.62 -10.58
C ALA A 23 -5.37 -6.50 -9.61
N ALA A 24 -4.39 -5.65 -9.93
CA ALA A 24 -3.22 -5.45 -9.08
C ALA A 24 -3.62 -4.77 -7.76
N GLN A 25 -3.10 -5.27 -6.65
CA GLN A 25 -3.25 -4.67 -5.33
C GLN A 25 -2.25 -3.51 -5.19
N ALA A 26 -2.70 -2.26 -5.35
CA ALA A 26 -1.88 -1.07 -5.55
C ALA A 26 -0.70 -0.93 -4.55
N PHE A 27 -0.94 -0.84 -3.25
CA PHE A 27 0.09 -0.68 -2.22
C PHE A 27 -0.15 -1.55 -0.97
N GLY A 28 -0.91 -2.64 -1.13
CA GLY A 28 -1.10 -3.63 -0.09
C GLY A 28 0.14 -4.51 0.09
N LEU A 29 0.44 -4.84 1.34
CA LEU A 29 1.53 -5.72 1.74
C LEU A 29 0.92 -7.00 2.34
N ASN A 30 1.15 -8.12 1.68
CA ASN A 30 0.67 -9.43 2.14
C ASN A 30 1.78 -10.25 2.83
N GLU A 31 2.99 -9.71 2.91
CA GLU A 31 4.17 -10.37 3.49
C GLU A 31 4.10 -10.43 5.02
N ILE A 32 2.95 -10.86 5.55
CA ILE A 32 2.65 -10.98 6.99
C ILE A 32 2.61 -12.46 7.37
N GLY A 33 3.71 -12.93 7.95
CA GLY A 33 3.86 -14.30 8.40
C GLY A 33 4.47 -15.26 7.36
N SER A 34 5.57 -15.92 7.73
CA SER A 34 6.29 -16.85 6.85
C SER A 34 5.45 -18.07 6.47
N CYS A 35 4.61 -18.59 7.38
CA CYS A 35 3.68 -19.66 7.08
C CYS A 35 2.67 -19.27 5.99
N ALA A 36 2.10 -18.06 6.06
CA ALA A 36 1.16 -17.59 5.06
C ALA A 36 1.84 -17.42 3.69
N ILE A 37 3.06 -16.87 3.66
CA ILE A 37 3.86 -16.75 2.43
C ILE A 37 4.12 -18.15 1.83
N ALA A 38 4.53 -19.13 2.65
CA ALA A 38 4.80 -20.49 2.20
C ALA A 38 3.55 -21.20 1.63
N ARG A 39 2.34 -20.77 2.04
CA ARG A 39 1.05 -21.30 1.56
C ARG A 39 0.42 -20.41 0.46
N ALA A 40 1.20 -19.54 -0.18
CA ALA A 40 0.69 -18.56 -1.16
C ALA A 40 -0.52 -17.78 -0.63
N PHE A 41 -0.53 -17.46 0.67
CA PHE A 41 -1.57 -16.73 1.41
C PHE A 41 -2.91 -17.48 1.58
N ALA A 42 -2.98 -18.75 1.22
CA ALA A 42 -4.19 -19.58 1.38
C ALA A 42 -4.30 -20.09 2.82
N THR A 43 -4.64 -19.21 3.75
CA THR A 43 -4.68 -19.44 5.20
C THR A 43 -6.00 -19.07 5.88
N THR A 44 -6.99 -18.62 5.11
CA THR A 44 -8.29 -18.23 5.67
C THR A 44 -9.06 -19.42 6.27
N ALA A 45 -9.02 -20.58 5.59
CA ALA A 45 -9.61 -21.84 6.09
C ALA A 45 -8.59 -22.75 6.78
N ALA A 46 -7.33 -22.73 6.35
CA ALA A 46 -6.23 -23.49 6.95
C ALA A 46 -5.26 -22.52 7.68
N PRO A 47 -5.64 -22.00 8.85
CA PRO A 47 -4.81 -21.03 9.57
C PRO A 47 -3.46 -21.64 9.92
N CYS A 48 -2.45 -20.79 10.02
CA CYS A 48 -1.16 -21.17 10.58
C CYS A 48 -1.31 -21.47 12.08
N ASP A 49 -0.50 -22.38 12.61
CA ASP A 49 -0.49 -22.75 14.02
C ASP A 49 0.26 -21.69 14.88
N ASP A 50 0.06 -20.42 14.55
CA ASP A 50 0.66 -19.27 15.21
C ASP A 50 -0.34 -18.11 15.37
N ALA A 51 0.07 -17.04 16.06
CA ALA A 51 -0.78 -15.91 16.32
C ALA A 51 -1.07 -15.01 15.09
N SER A 52 -0.47 -15.27 13.91
CA SER A 52 -0.72 -14.50 12.69
C SER A 52 -2.14 -14.65 12.13
N SER A 53 -2.88 -15.66 12.62
CA SER A 53 -4.31 -15.83 12.34
C SER A 53 -5.14 -14.59 12.73
N ILE A 54 -4.65 -13.75 13.65
CA ILE A 54 -5.25 -12.45 13.96
C ILE A 54 -5.46 -11.61 12.68
N TYR A 55 -4.47 -11.59 11.82
CA TYR A 55 -4.57 -10.88 10.53
C TYR A 55 -5.37 -11.69 9.49
N TRP A 56 -5.04 -12.99 9.31
CA TRP A 56 -5.56 -13.78 8.20
C TRP A 56 -6.99 -14.25 8.39
N ASN A 57 -7.37 -14.63 9.61
CA ASN A 57 -8.75 -14.97 9.98
C ASN A 57 -8.89 -14.94 11.51
N PRO A 58 -9.36 -13.84 12.12
CA PRO A 58 -9.49 -13.75 13.58
C PRO A 58 -10.46 -14.78 14.18
N GLY A 59 -11.37 -15.35 13.37
CA GLY A 59 -12.23 -16.46 13.80
C GLY A 59 -11.46 -17.74 14.12
N ALA A 60 -10.24 -17.90 13.63
CA ALA A 60 -9.41 -19.08 13.85
C ALA A 60 -8.57 -19.02 15.14
N LEU A 61 -8.53 -17.89 15.87
CA LEU A 61 -7.74 -17.77 17.10
C LEU A 61 -7.99 -18.89 18.13
N PRO A 62 -9.21 -19.40 18.34
CA PRO A 62 -9.45 -20.46 19.31
C PRO A 62 -8.78 -21.80 18.98
N LYS A 63 -8.24 -21.97 17.77
CA LYS A 63 -7.51 -23.21 17.40
C LYS A 63 -6.15 -23.33 18.08
N ALA A 64 -5.51 -22.20 18.44
CA ALA A 64 -4.22 -22.16 19.13
C ALA A 64 -4.41 -22.06 20.65
N PRO A 65 -4.35 -23.15 21.42
CA PRO A 65 -4.52 -23.12 22.86
C PRO A 65 -3.29 -22.54 23.57
N GLY A 66 -3.52 -21.99 24.77
CA GLY A 66 -2.47 -21.40 25.58
C GLY A 66 -2.02 -20.03 25.07
N PHE A 67 -0.78 -19.66 25.39
CA PHE A 67 -0.15 -18.43 24.93
C PHE A 67 0.66 -18.70 23.67
N SER A 68 0.45 -17.88 22.65
CA SER A 68 1.18 -17.93 21.39
C SER A 68 1.71 -16.53 21.06
N PHE A 69 2.99 -16.46 20.73
CA PHE A 69 3.68 -15.26 20.25
C PHE A 69 4.21 -15.53 18.84
N TYR A 70 4.02 -14.58 17.95
CA TYR A 70 4.64 -14.61 16.64
C TYR A 70 5.16 -13.21 16.30
N GLY A 71 6.43 -13.12 15.91
CA GLY A 71 7.06 -11.87 15.48
C GLY A 71 7.96 -12.11 14.27
N GLY A 72 7.97 -11.14 13.37
CA GLY A 72 8.78 -11.20 12.18
C GLY A 72 9.00 -9.84 11.53
N VAL A 73 9.87 -9.83 10.53
CA VAL A 73 10.12 -8.68 9.67
C VAL A 73 10.24 -9.15 8.22
N ALA A 74 9.46 -8.55 7.32
CA ALA A 74 9.69 -8.71 5.89
C ALA A 74 10.67 -7.64 5.42
N ILE A 75 11.72 -8.07 4.70
CA ILE A 75 12.73 -7.18 4.11
C ILE A 75 12.41 -7.06 2.64
N ILE A 76 12.01 -5.86 2.21
CA ILE A 76 11.58 -5.60 0.84
C ILE A 76 12.61 -4.68 0.17
N LYS A 77 13.23 -5.16 -0.90
CA LYS A 77 14.08 -4.36 -1.76
C LYS A 77 13.47 -4.29 -3.15
N ILE A 78 13.12 -3.08 -3.55
CA ILE A 78 12.54 -2.80 -4.87
C ILE A 78 13.68 -2.37 -5.79
N ASN A 79 13.79 -3.04 -6.94
CA ASN A 79 14.65 -2.64 -8.03
C ASN A 79 13.74 -2.36 -9.24
N GLY A 80 13.95 -1.23 -9.88
CA GLY A 80 13.18 -0.86 -11.06
C GLY A 80 13.93 0.15 -11.90
N ASP A 81 13.76 0.05 -13.21
CA ASP A 81 14.37 0.95 -14.18
C ASP A 81 13.27 1.57 -15.03
N PHE A 82 13.50 2.80 -15.45
CA PHE A 82 12.70 3.50 -16.44
C PHE A 82 13.56 3.80 -17.66
N THR A 83 13.18 3.30 -18.81
CA THR A 83 13.84 3.61 -20.09
C THR A 83 12.96 4.53 -20.89
N ARG A 84 13.53 5.65 -21.34
CA ARG A 84 12.83 6.66 -22.15
C ARG A 84 12.78 6.23 -23.61
N ASP A 85 11.58 6.15 -24.19
CA ASP A 85 11.38 5.67 -25.57
C ASP A 85 12.10 6.53 -26.63
N THR A 86 12.23 7.83 -26.40
CA THR A 86 12.81 8.77 -27.38
C THR A 86 14.34 8.82 -27.39
N SER A 87 15.00 8.55 -26.27
CA SER A 87 16.45 8.66 -26.12
C SER A 87 17.12 7.35 -25.70
N PHE A 88 16.33 6.32 -25.37
CA PHE A 88 16.77 5.05 -24.80
C PHE A 88 17.63 5.18 -23.54
N ALA A 89 17.61 6.36 -22.92
CA ALA A 89 18.29 6.57 -21.64
C ALA A 89 17.53 5.85 -20.52
N THR A 90 18.28 5.09 -19.70
CA THR A 90 17.73 4.31 -18.59
C THR A 90 18.07 4.99 -17.26
N TYR A 91 17.04 5.16 -16.42
CA TYR A 91 17.12 5.74 -15.09
C TYR A 91 16.76 4.66 -14.07
N LYS A 92 17.56 4.51 -13.03
CA LYS A 92 17.34 3.54 -11.97
C LYS A 92 16.56 4.17 -10.82
N ALA A 93 15.63 3.41 -10.27
CA ALA A 93 14.98 3.78 -9.03
C ALA A 93 15.98 3.71 -7.87
N ASP A 94 15.97 4.70 -7.00
CA ASP A 94 16.80 4.79 -5.79
C ASP A 94 15.92 4.54 -4.55
N VAL A 95 15.36 3.33 -4.47
CA VAL A 95 14.44 2.95 -3.40
C VAL A 95 15.23 2.33 -2.25
N PRO A 96 15.15 2.89 -1.03
CA PRO A 96 15.78 2.27 0.14
C PRO A 96 15.14 0.92 0.47
N THR A 97 15.91 0.02 1.07
CA THR A 97 15.39 -1.23 1.60
C THR A 97 14.37 -0.94 2.70
N SER A 98 13.17 -1.51 2.57
CA SER A 98 12.09 -1.35 3.55
C SER A 98 12.05 -2.55 4.50
N TYR A 99 11.89 -2.27 5.79
CA TYR A 99 11.72 -3.27 6.84
C TYR A 99 10.28 -3.18 7.34
N VAL A 100 9.51 -4.27 7.19
CA VAL A 100 8.07 -4.33 7.49
C VAL A 100 7.86 -5.27 8.67
N PRO A 101 7.86 -4.76 9.92
CA PRO A 101 7.70 -5.57 11.10
C PRO A 101 6.25 -5.99 11.32
N HIS A 102 6.07 -7.14 11.96
CA HIS A 102 4.80 -7.58 12.47
C HIS A 102 4.98 -8.37 13.76
N VAL A 103 4.04 -8.19 14.71
CA VAL A 103 4.01 -8.87 16.00
C VAL A 103 2.58 -9.25 16.31
N PHE A 104 2.39 -10.49 16.75
CA PHE A 104 1.09 -11.02 17.14
C PHE A 104 1.19 -11.78 18.45
N LEU A 105 0.19 -11.57 19.30
CA LEU A 105 0.01 -12.26 20.57
C LEU A 105 -1.37 -12.90 20.56
N ASN A 106 -1.48 -14.14 20.98
CA ASN A 106 -2.74 -14.83 21.19
C ASN A 106 -2.73 -15.54 22.54
N TYR A 107 -3.84 -15.50 23.26
CA TYR A 107 -4.05 -16.23 24.48
C TYR A 107 -5.43 -16.88 24.48
N ARG A 108 -5.46 -18.19 24.68
CA ARG A 108 -6.67 -18.95 24.94
C ARG A 108 -6.49 -19.80 26.19
N GLY A 109 -7.28 -19.52 27.23
CA GLY A 109 -7.38 -20.36 28.42
C GLY A 109 -8.18 -21.65 28.17
N ALA A 110 -8.60 -22.30 29.25
CA ALA A 110 -9.43 -23.51 29.20
C ALA A 110 -10.85 -23.29 28.67
N GLY A 111 -11.28 -22.02 28.56
CA GLY A 111 -12.62 -21.65 28.11
C GLY A 111 -12.77 -21.57 26.58
N LYS A 112 -13.91 -21.03 26.15
CA LYS A 112 -14.27 -20.81 24.75
C LYS A 112 -13.75 -19.48 24.15
N LEU A 113 -13.21 -18.60 24.99
CA LEU A 113 -12.71 -17.28 24.58
C LEU A 113 -11.21 -17.34 24.27
N ALA A 114 -10.83 -16.67 23.18
CA ALA A 114 -9.46 -16.35 22.87
C ALA A 114 -9.30 -14.84 22.69
N TYR A 115 -8.16 -14.32 23.11
CA TYR A 115 -7.80 -12.90 23.02
C TYR A 115 -6.56 -12.75 22.16
N GLY A 116 -6.54 -11.74 21.33
CA GLY A 116 -5.42 -11.49 20.45
C GLY A 116 -5.04 -10.02 20.38
N LEU A 117 -3.78 -9.75 20.06
CA LEU A 117 -3.28 -8.42 19.74
C LEU A 117 -2.31 -8.54 18.57
N GLY A 118 -2.59 -7.83 17.48
CA GLY A 118 -1.71 -7.71 16.33
C GLY A 118 -1.20 -6.28 16.15
N VAL A 119 0.09 -6.14 15.84
CA VAL A 119 0.71 -4.90 15.36
C VAL A 119 1.43 -5.23 14.06
N TYR A 120 1.02 -4.61 12.95
CA TYR A 120 1.52 -4.96 11.63
C TYR A 120 1.36 -3.83 10.62
N VAL A 121 2.00 -3.96 9.46
CA VAL A 121 2.00 -2.97 8.36
C VAL A 121 1.31 -3.59 7.14
N PRO A 122 -0.01 -3.38 6.94
CA PRO A 122 -0.75 -3.99 5.84
C PRO A 122 -0.67 -3.20 4.53
N TYR A 123 -0.23 -1.95 4.59
CA TYR A 123 -0.10 -1.07 3.43
C TYR A 123 1.17 -0.24 3.53
N GLY A 124 1.89 -0.20 2.41
CA GLY A 124 3.10 0.56 2.29
C GLY A 124 3.49 0.75 0.82
N LEU A 125 4.10 1.88 0.53
CA LEU A 125 4.65 2.19 -0.78
C LEU A 125 5.89 3.04 -0.58
N THR A 126 6.96 2.71 -1.28
CA THR A 126 8.10 3.62 -1.43
C THR A 126 8.55 3.59 -2.88
N SER A 127 8.53 4.75 -3.53
CA SER A 127 9.11 4.99 -4.85
C SER A 127 9.98 6.23 -4.74
N GLN A 128 11.21 6.14 -5.17
CA GLN A 128 12.15 7.26 -5.13
C GLN A 128 13.08 7.20 -6.34
N TRP A 129 13.35 8.37 -6.93
CA TRP A 129 14.16 8.53 -8.10
C TRP A 129 15.20 9.63 -7.88
N ALA A 130 16.32 9.56 -8.63
CA ALA A 130 17.36 10.57 -8.62
C ALA A 130 16.87 11.94 -9.18
N ASP A 131 17.66 12.99 -8.98
CA ASP A 131 17.30 14.35 -9.37
C ASP A 131 17.21 14.55 -10.91
N ASP A 132 17.92 13.75 -11.66
CA ASP A 132 17.95 13.79 -13.13
C ASP A 132 16.82 12.98 -13.78
N PHE A 133 16.02 12.26 -13.00
CA PHE A 133 14.91 11.46 -13.51
C PHE A 133 13.88 12.34 -14.28
N PRO A 134 13.59 12.03 -15.55
CA PRO A 134 12.69 12.85 -16.36
C PRO A 134 11.24 12.83 -15.88
N GLY A 135 10.82 11.81 -15.15
CA GLY A 135 9.48 11.68 -14.54
C GLY A 135 9.32 12.45 -13.23
N ARG A 136 10.34 13.12 -12.70
CA ARG A 136 10.28 13.86 -11.43
C ARG A 136 9.20 14.95 -11.39
N PHE A 137 8.73 15.42 -12.56
CA PHE A 137 7.62 16.37 -12.68
C PHE A 137 6.24 15.72 -12.46
N VAL A 138 6.18 14.40 -12.42
CA VAL A 138 4.99 13.65 -12.04
C VAL A 138 5.14 13.14 -10.60
N ALA A 139 6.23 12.45 -10.31
CA ALA A 139 6.58 12.02 -8.97
C ALA A 139 8.09 11.75 -8.88
N LYS A 140 8.79 12.41 -7.95
CA LYS A 140 10.18 12.11 -7.61
C LYS A 140 10.26 11.11 -6.45
N LYS A 141 9.41 11.31 -5.46
CA LYS A 141 9.27 10.42 -4.30
C LYS A 141 7.81 10.27 -3.95
N ALA A 142 7.40 9.05 -3.69
CA ALA A 142 6.13 8.74 -3.04
C ALA A 142 6.43 7.72 -1.93
N SER A 143 6.04 8.04 -0.71
CA SER A 143 6.18 7.14 0.44
C SER A 143 4.89 7.12 1.23
N LEU A 144 4.38 5.93 1.49
CA LEU A 144 3.24 5.68 2.35
C LEU A 144 3.65 4.60 3.34
N GLN A 145 3.43 4.85 4.62
CA GLN A 145 3.67 3.88 5.69
C GLN A 145 2.46 3.84 6.59
N THR A 146 1.91 2.65 6.84
CA THR A 146 0.73 2.50 7.68
C THR A 146 0.93 1.37 8.67
N ILE A 147 0.72 1.65 9.95
CA ILE A 147 0.78 0.67 11.03
C ILE A 147 -0.63 0.48 11.57
N TYR A 148 -1.03 -0.79 11.72
CA TYR A 148 -2.28 -1.18 12.36
C TYR A 148 -2.01 -1.81 13.72
N VAL A 149 -2.82 -1.44 14.70
CA VAL A 149 -2.93 -2.08 16.01
C VAL A 149 -4.33 -2.69 16.09
N GLN A 150 -4.40 -4.00 16.29
CA GLN A 150 -5.62 -4.78 16.17
C GLN A 150 -5.80 -5.69 17.39
N PRO A 151 -6.47 -5.23 18.45
CA PRO A 151 -6.98 -6.14 19.48
C PRO A 151 -8.12 -6.99 18.92
N ASN A 152 -8.18 -8.25 19.32
CA ASN A 152 -9.19 -9.21 18.88
C ASN A 152 -9.76 -10.01 20.04
N ILE A 153 -11.02 -10.39 19.88
CA ILE A 153 -11.67 -11.40 20.69
C ILE A 153 -12.26 -12.44 19.74
N ALA A 154 -12.08 -13.72 20.08
CA ALA A 154 -12.71 -14.80 19.35
C ALA A 154 -13.42 -15.74 20.31
N TYR A 155 -14.53 -16.32 19.85
CA TYR A 155 -15.35 -17.21 20.62
C TYR A 155 -15.60 -18.51 19.89
N GLN A 156 -15.36 -19.63 20.55
CA GLN A 156 -15.66 -20.96 20.03
C GLN A 156 -17.15 -21.27 20.30
N LEU A 157 -17.94 -21.18 19.24
CA LEU A 157 -19.39 -21.43 19.30
C LEU A 157 -19.69 -22.89 19.61
N SER A 158 -18.97 -23.80 18.92
CA SER A 158 -19.07 -25.25 19.08
C SER A 158 -17.69 -25.89 18.82
N ASP A 159 -17.58 -27.19 18.90
CA ASP A 159 -16.33 -27.91 18.59
C ASP A 159 -15.87 -27.69 17.14
N ASN A 160 -16.81 -27.36 16.26
CA ASN A 160 -16.53 -27.17 14.84
C ASN A 160 -16.50 -25.71 14.38
N TRP A 161 -17.09 -24.77 15.12
CA TRP A 161 -17.26 -23.39 14.66
C TRP A 161 -16.73 -22.37 15.65
N SER A 162 -16.08 -21.36 15.12
CA SER A 162 -15.61 -20.21 15.87
C SER A 162 -15.78 -18.92 15.06
N VAL A 163 -15.95 -17.82 15.77
CA VAL A 163 -16.06 -16.49 15.24
C VAL A 163 -15.12 -15.57 16.00
N GLY A 164 -14.64 -14.53 15.37
CA GLY A 164 -13.77 -13.56 16.02
C GLY A 164 -13.74 -12.24 15.27
N GLY A 165 -13.14 -11.26 15.89
CA GLY A 165 -12.98 -9.95 15.30
C GLY A 165 -12.51 -8.93 16.32
N GLY A 166 -12.33 -7.71 15.86
CA GLY A 166 -11.94 -6.61 16.71
C GLY A 166 -11.78 -5.31 15.95
N PRO A 167 -11.67 -4.20 16.68
CA PRO A 167 -11.36 -2.91 16.10
C PRO A 167 -9.92 -2.89 15.58
N ILE A 168 -9.68 -2.00 14.65
CA ILE A 168 -8.37 -1.67 14.12
C ILE A 168 -8.14 -0.18 14.33
N TYR A 169 -7.07 0.18 15.02
CA TYR A 169 -6.54 1.53 15.02
C TYR A 169 -5.39 1.59 14.03
N GLY A 170 -5.52 2.46 13.02
CA GLY A 170 -4.50 2.71 12.01
C GLY A 170 -3.84 4.06 12.20
N HIS A 171 -2.51 4.10 12.07
CA HIS A 171 -1.74 5.33 11.91
C HIS A 171 -1.00 5.29 10.60
N SER A 172 -1.14 6.35 9.78
CA SER A 172 -0.54 6.42 8.44
C SER A 172 0.22 7.73 8.27
N SER A 173 1.40 7.66 7.63
CA SER A 173 2.20 8.80 7.20
C SER A 173 2.43 8.77 5.70
N VAL A 174 2.41 9.95 5.09
CA VAL A 174 2.63 10.13 3.66
C VAL A 174 3.69 11.20 3.41
N GLU A 175 4.56 10.95 2.43
CA GLU A 175 5.50 11.93 1.89
C GLU A 175 5.50 11.84 0.37
N LEU A 176 5.17 12.95 -0.29
CA LEU A 176 5.23 13.08 -1.75
C LEU A 176 6.18 14.21 -2.11
N VAL A 177 7.04 13.97 -3.09
CA VAL A 177 7.97 14.99 -3.62
C VAL A 177 7.85 15.03 -5.13
N GLN A 178 7.70 16.24 -5.66
CA GLN A 178 7.53 16.49 -7.09
C GLN A 178 8.30 17.75 -7.50
N ALA A 179 8.92 17.71 -8.68
CA ALA A 179 9.46 18.90 -9.31
C ALA A 179 8.34 19.73 -9.96
N VAL A 180 8.43 21.05 -9.88
CA VAL A 180 7.49 21.97 -10.52
C VAL A 180 8.14 22.55 -11.79
N ASP A 181 7.43 22.42 -12.92
CA ASP A 181 7.89 22.91 -14.22
C ASP A 181 7.54 24.39 -14.38
N LEU A 182 8.54 25.25 -14.52
CA LEU A 182 8.34 26.68 -14.74
C LEU A 182 7.58 26.95 -16.04
N ALA A 183 7.85 26.18 -17.08
CA ALA A 183 7.22 26.43 -18.38
C ALA A 183 5.68 26.36 -18.34
N GLY A 184 5.11 25.56 -17.43
CA GLY A 184 3.67 25.46 -17.22
C GLY A 184 3.04 26.58 -16.37
N VAL A 185 3.84 27.41 -15.72
CA VAL A 185 3.36 28.45 -14.81
C VAL A 185 2.94 29.68 -15.62
N ALA A 186 1.74 30.24 -15.31
CA ALA A 186 1.27 31.50 -15.91
C ALA A 186 2.04 32.68 -15.32
N THR A 187 2.35 33.69 -16.18
CA THR A 187 2.86 34.97 -15.74
C THR A 187 1.70 35.88 -15.31
N PRO A 188 1.94 36.97 -14.55
CA PRO A 188 0.91 37.95 -14.22
C PRO A 188 0.24 38.57 -15.46
N ALA A 189 0.92 38.58 -16.62
CA ALA A 189 0.40 39.11 -17.88
C ALA A 189 -0.47 38.11 -18.68
N GLY A 190 -0.61 36.85 -18.18
CA GLY A 190 -1.49 35.81 -18.73
C GLY A 190 -0.80 34.66 -19.47
N PRO A 191 0.17 34.89 -20.39
CA PRO A 191 0.86 33.77 -21.04
C PRO A 191 1.72 32.99 -20.06
N THR A 192 1.95 31.69 -20.35
CA THR A 192 2.85 30.87 -19.52
C THR A 192 4.32 31.20 -19.83
N PHE A 193 5.21 30.90 -18.88
CA PHE A 193 6.64 31.02 -19.08
C PHE A 193 7.14 30.26 -20.31
N GLY A 194 6.55 29.10 -20.60
CA GLY A 194 6.86 28.32 -21.80
C GLY A 194 6.47 29.00 -23.10
N GLN A 195 5.30 29.67 -23.13
CA GLN A 195 4.90 30.49 -24.29
C GLN A 195 5.83 31.70 -24.51
N LEU A 196 6.51 32.13 -23.47
CA LEU A 196 7.50 33.21 -23.51
C LEU A 196 8.95 32.68 -23.71
N GLY A 197 9.12 31.41 -24.09
CA GLY A 197 10.40 30.86 -24.50
C GLY A 197 11.19 30.11 -23.41
N ILE A 198 10.65 29.93 -22.22
CA ILE A 198 11.29 29.08 -21.20
C ILE A 198 11.10 27.62 -21.61
N PRO A 199 12.18 26.80 -21.66
CA PRO A 199 12.11 25.41 -22.07
C PRO A 199 11.19 24.59 -21.18
N LEU A 200 10.46 23.65 -21.79
CA LEU A 200 9.67 22.64 -21.07
C LEU A 200 10.55 21.84 -20.13
N ARG A 201 10.01 21.46 -18.95
CA ARG A 201 10.70 20.73 -17.90
C ARG A 201 11.85 21.49 -17.26
N THR A 202 11.68 22.81 -17.16
CA THR A 202 12.55 23.68 -16.36
C THR A 202 12.10 23.59 -14.90
N GLU A 203 12.82 22.79 -14.09
CA GLU A 203 12.56 22.70 -12.65
C GLU A 203 12.98 24.00 -11.96
N PHE A 204 12.04 24.72 -11.38
CA PHE A 204 12.30 25.95 -10.62
C PHE A 204 11.90 25.86 -9.17
N ALA A 205 11.11 24.82 -8.84
CA ALA A 205 10.69 24.55 -7.48
C ALA A 205 10.58 23.04 -7.25
N ARG A 206 10.71 22.67 -5.99
CA ARG A 206 10.42 21.33 -5.49
C ARG A 206 9.32 21.42 -4.47
N ALA A 207 8.18 20.78 -4.77
CA ALA A 207 7.05 20.66 -3.87
C ALA A 207 7.21 19.39 -3.03
N THR A 208 7.05 19.53 -1.72
CA THR A 208 7.05 18.43 -0.77
C THR A 208 5.76 18.47 0.05
N LEU A 209 5.00 17.38 0.03
CA LEU A 209 3.84 17.18 0.88
C LEU A 209 4.20 16.15 1.96
N LYS A 210 3.99 16.50 3.23
CA LYS A 210 4.14 15.57 4.37
C LYS A 210 2.92 15.65 5.27
N GLY A 211 2.40 14.49 5.67
CA GLY A 211 1.26 14.43 6.57
C GLY A 211 1.19 13.11 7.30
N SER A 212 0.46 13.12 8.40
CA SER A 212 0.08 11.91 9.12
C SER A 212 -1.40 11.98 9.50
N ALA A 213 -2.02 10.80 9.59
CA ALA A 213 -3.42 10.67 9.96
C ALA A 213 -3.64 9.37 10.74
N SER A 214 -4.68 9.36 11.56
CA SER A 214 -5.13 8.15 12.24
C SER A 214 -6.58 7.87 11.88
N ALA A 215 -6.94 6.60 11.81
CA ALA A 215 -8.28 6.18 11.45
C ALA A 215 -8.63 4.85 12.13
N TRP A 216 -9.94 4.56 12.18
CA TRP A 216 -10.47 3.35 12.75
C TRP A 216 -11.10 2.46 11.68
N GLY A 217 -10.97 1.17 11.88
CA GLY A 217 -11.66 0.14 11.13
C GLY A 217 -11.97 -1.04 12.04
N PHE A 218 -12.39 -2.14 11.44
CA PHE A 218 -12.63 -3.39 12.15
C PHE A 218 -12.42 -4.60 11.24
N THR A 219 -12.22 -5.75 11.85
CA THR A 219 -12.16 -7.04 11.17
C THR A 219 -13.12 -8.02 11.80
N LEU A 220 -13.65 -8.93 11.00
CA LEU A 220 -14.48 -10.06 11.41
C LEU A 220 -13.97 -11.31 10.73
N GLY A 221 -14.09 -12.45 11.40
CA GLY A 221 -13.70 -13.73 10.86
C GLY A 221 -14.59 -14.87 11.36
N VAL A 222 -14.79 -15.83 10.51
CA VAL A 222 -15.47 -17.09 10.82
C VAL A 222 -14.56 -18.23 10.39
N HIS A 223 -14.43 -19.22 11.24
CA HIS A 223 -13.71 -20.45 10.91
C HIS A 223 -14.58 -21.65 11.30
N GLY A 224 -14.63 -22.66 10.45
CA GLY A 224 -15.45 -23.83 10.72
C GLY A 224 -14.96 -25.10 10.04
N LYS A 225 -15.25 -26.24 10.69
CA LYS A 225 -15.13 -27.59 10.12
C LYS A 225 -16.48 -28.01 9.58
N LEU A 226 -16.55 -28.19 8.27
CA LEU A 226 -17.76 -28.69 7.59
C LEU A 226 -17.90 -30.21 7.78
N THR A 227 -16.77 -30.92 7.72
CA THR A 227 -16.63 -32.35 7.96
C THR A 227 -15.30 -32.60 8.71
N PRO A 228 -14.98 -33.82 9.14
CA PRO A 228 -13.66 -34.10 9.72
C PRO A 228 -12.47 -33.78 8.83
N THR A 229 -12.68 -33.65 7.50
CA THR A 229 -11.62 -33.44 6.51
C THR A 229 -11.76 -32.16 5.72
N TRP A 230 -12.87 -31.41 5.86
CA TRP A 230 -13.09 -30.14 5.17
C TRP A 230 -13.26 -29.00 6.17
N GLU A 231 -12.49 -27.95 5.98
CA GLU A 231 -12.58 -26.70 6.72
C GLU A 231 -12.94 -25.53 5.79
N MET A 232 -13.58 -24.52 6.35
CA MET A 232 -13.85 -23.27 5.65
C MET A 232 -13.50 -22.06 6.52
N GLY A 233 -13.22 -20.94 5.88
CA GLY A 233 -12.95 -19.67 6.54
C GLY A 233 -13.53 -18.52 5.76
N LEU A 234 -13.99 -17.50 6.49
CA LEU A 234 -14.37 -16.20 5.96
C LEU A 234 -13.69 -15.10 6.77
N ARG A 235 -13.22 -14.07 6.09
CA ARG A 235 -12.68 -12.86 6.71
C ARG A 235 -13.24 -11.63 6.02
N PHE A 236 -13.60 -10.65 6.82
CA PHE A 236 -13.94 -9.30 6.38
C PHE A 236 -13.03 -8.30 7.08
N LEU A 237 -12.46 -7.38 6.32
CA LEU A 237 -11.75 -6.19 6.80
C LEU A 237 -12.50 -4.97 6.27
N SER A 238 -12.89 -4.07 7.16
CA SER A 238 -13.56 -2.83 6.75
C SER A 238 -12.61 -1.89 5.99
N GLN A 239 -13.17 -0.99 5.22
CA GLN A 239 -12.42 0.16 4.71
C GLN A 239 -11.88 1.00 5.88
N VAL A 240 -10.66 1.54 5.72
CA VAL A 240 -10.05 2.50 6.66
C VAL A 240 -9.64 3.74 5.89
N SER A 241 -10.26 4.90 6.20
CA SER A 241 -10.03 6.16 5.49
C SER A 241 -9.19 7.11 6.31
N PHE A 242 -8.00 7.42 5.81
CA PHE A 242 -7.06 8.34 6.45
C PHE A 242 -7.21 9.73 5.84
N LYS A 243 -7.68 10.69 6.66
CA LYS A 243 -7.81 12.09 6.28
C LYS A 243 -6.62 12.87 6.82
N TYR A 244 -5.80 13.39 5.93
CA TYR A 244 -4.62 14.20 6.26
C TYR A 244 -5.02 15.67 6.21
N ASP A 245 -5.78 16.15 7.19
CA ASP A 245 -6.40 17.48 7.16
C ASP A 245 -5.41 18.65 7.36
N ASN A 246 -4.20 18.39 7.83
CA ASN A 246 -3.18 19.38 8.12
C ASN A 246 -1.81 18.99 7.55
N ALA A 247 -1.79 18.38 6.37
CA ALA A 247 -0.54 18.03 5.73
C ALA A 247 0.24 19.30 5.35
N ASP A 248 1.55 19.26 5.58
CA ASP A 248 2.45 20.35 5.24
C ASP A 248 2.81 20.29 3.75
N ALA A 249 2.46 21.30 2.98
CA ALA A 249 2.97 21.53 1.65
C ALA A 249 4.06 22.62 1.72
N THR A 250 5.28 22.23 1.39
CA THR A 250 6.44 23.13 1.37
C THR A 250 7.02 23.19 -0.03
N PHE A 251 7.58 24.34 -0.38
CA PHE A 251 8.16 24.58 -1.69
C PHE A 251 9.56 25.14 -1.52
N GLU A 252 10.52 24.51 -2.18
CA GLU A 252 11.90 24.94 -2.21
C GLU A 252 12.22 25.47 -3.60
N GLN A 253 12.68 26.72 -3.71
CA GLN A 253 13.16 27.24 -4.99
C GLN A 253 14.41 26.49 -5.44
N ARG A 254 14.43 26.09 -6.72
CA ARG A 254 15.56 25.39 -7.34
C ARG A 254 16.17 26.27 -8.42
N PRO A 255 17.52 26.33 -8.50
CA PRO A 255 18.17 27.13 -9.54
C PRO A 255 17.88 26.52 -10.92
N THR A 256 17.34 27.34 -11.82
CA THR A 256 17.05 26.92 -13.21
C THR A 256 18.31 26.89 -14.07
N GLY A 257 19.35 27.64 -13.70
CA GLY A 257 20.55 27.84 -14.49
C GLY A 257 20.33 28.70 -15.75
N LEU A 258 19.13 29.27 -15.93
CA LEU A 258 18.78 30.05 -17.10
C LEU A 258 18.97 31.57 -16.84
N VAL A 259 19.44 32.27 -17.85
CA VAL A 259 19.52 33.74 -17.87
C VAL A 259 18.78 34.30 -19.09
N LEU A 260 18.22 35.48 -18.94
CA LEU A 260 17.44 36.11 -19.99
C LEU A 260 18.35 36.75 -21.04
N ALA A 261 17.96 36.65 -22.31
CA ALA A 261 18.60 37.31 -23.42
C ALA A 261 18.22 38.82 -23.47
N ALA A 262 18.97 39.62 -24.21
CA ALA A 262 18.57 41.01 -24.52
C ALA A 262 17.26 41.00 -25.33
N GLY A 263 16.34 41.92 -25.02
CA GLY A 263 15.04 42.05 -25.69
C GLY A 263 14.06 40.91 -25.33
N ASN A 264 14.27 40.25 -24.18
CA ASN A 264 13.37 39.21 -23.72
C ASN A 264 11.94 39.70 -23.47
N PRO A 265 10.92 38.81 -23.56
CA PRO A 265 9.51 39.17 -23.43
C PRO A 265 9.11 39.60 -22.00
N PHE A 266 9.98 39.43 -21.02
CA PHE A 266 9.74 39.82 -19.63
C PHE A 266 10.10 41.27 -19.32
N GLY A 267 10.72 42.01 -20.29
CA GLY A 267 11.17 43.36 -20.09
C GLY A 267 12.33 43.54 -19.10
N ALA A 268 12.96 42.43 -18.70
CA ALA A 268 14.07 42.43 -17.76
C ALA A 268 15.42 42.70 -18.47
N PRO A 269 16.45 43.24 -17.76
CA PRO A 269 17.79 43.40 -18.34
C PRO A 269 18.37 42.07 -18.83
N ALA A 270 19.23 42.12 -19.83
CA ALA A 270 20.00 40.96 -20.27
C ALA A 270 20.78 40.35 -19.09
N LEU A 271 21.00 39.05 -19.12
CA LEU A 271 21.68 38.26 -18.08
C LEU A 271 20.96 38.20 -16.73
N THR A 272 19.74 38.72 -16.62
CA THR A 272 18.93 38.53 -15.41
C THR A 272 18.64 37.03 -15.24
N PRO A 273 18.95 36.41 -14.08
CA PRO A 273 18.59 35.03 -13.82
C PRO A 273 17.06 34.85 -13.87
N VAL A 274 16.58 33.79 -14.53
CA VAL A 274 15.15 33.47 -14.59
C VAL A 274 14.57 33.24 -13.20
N ASP A 275 15.38 32.74 -12.29
CA ASP A 275 15.02 32.52 -10.88
C ASP A 275 14.55 33.78 -10.16
N ALA A 276 15.09 34.94 -10.56
CA ALA A 276 14.69 36.26 -10.00
C ALA A 276 13.25 36.63 -10.38
N LEU A 277 12.75 36.20 -11.53
CA LEU A 277 11.37 36.48 -11.97
C LEU A 277 10.31 35.80 -11.09
N VAL A 278 10.69 34.69 -10.46
CA VAL A 278 9.77 33.85 -9.67
C VAL A 278 10.05 33.90 -8.17
N ALA A 279 11.10 34.61 -7.74
CA ALA A 279 11.50 34.63 -6.33
C ALA A 279 10.39 35.10 -5.37
N SER A 280 9.55 36.04 -5.83
CA SER A 280 8.39 36.56 -5.06
C SER A 280 7.32 35.49 -4.80
N GLN A 281 7.29 34.40 -5.58
CA GLN A 281 6.35 33.29 -5.34
C GLN A 281 6.65 32.50 -4.07
N PHE A 282 7.88 32.56 -3.58
CA PHE A 282 8.36 31.83 -2.41
C PHE A 282 8.33 32.64 -1.11
N THR A 283 7.90 33.92 -1.19
CA THR A 283 7.92 34.85 -0.05
C THR A 283 6.61 35.63 0.10
N GLY A 284 6.31 36.07 1.31
CA GLY A 284 5.13 36.91 1.57
C GLY A 284 3.81 36.22 1.21
N ALA A 285 3.04 36.79 0.31
CA ALA A 285 1.77 36.25 -0.21
C ALA A 285 1.93 35.44 -1.49
N GLY A 286 3.14 35.01 -1.81
CA GLY A 286 3.42 34.19 -3.00
C GLY A 286 2.74 32.80 -2.93
N ALA A 287 2.41 32.21 -4.07
CA ALA A 287 1.67 30.97 -4.17
C ALA A 287 2.47 29.74 -3.73
N LEU A 288 3.80 29.83 -3.70
CA LEU A 288 4.72 28.75 -3.33
C LEU A 288 5.32 28.95 -1.93
N THR A 289 4.54 29.52 -1.03
CA THR A 289 4.88 29.60 0.39
C THR A 289 4.37 28.37 1.13
N PRO A 290 4.95 28.01 2.28
CA PRO A 290 4.46 26.89 3.09
C PRO A 290 2.97 27.03 3.41
N GLN A 291 2.20 25.98 3.20
CA GLN A 291 0.75 25.98 3.40
C GLN A 291 0.26 24.63 3.92
N LYS A 292 -0.92 24.65 4.54
CA LYS A 292 -1.61 23.41 4.95
C LYS A 292 -2.56 22.98 3.84
N VAL A 293 -2.55 21.68 3.58
CA VAL A 293 -3.43 21.06 2.59
C VAL A 293 -4.11 19.83 3.18
N SER A 294 -5.24 19.46 2.59
CA SER A 294 -5.97 18.26 2.99
C SER A 294 -5.99 17.25 1.85
N THR A 295 -5.81 15.98 2.20
CA THR A 295 -5.95 14.85 1.27
C THR A 295 -6.50 13.65 1.99
N GLU A 296 -7.02 12.66 1.26
CA GLU A 296 -7.56 11.42 1.82
C GLU A 296 -6.99 10.22 1.08
N ILE A 297 -6.55 9.21 1.83
CA ILE A 297 -6.16 7.91 1.29
C ILE A 297 -7.06 6.85 1.94
N ARG A 298 -7.73 6.06 1.10
CA ARG A 298 -8.64 5.00 1.52
C ARG A 298 -7.98 3.64 1.34
N HIS A 299 -7.79 2.93 2.43
CA HIS A 299 -7.45 1.52 2.39
C HIS A 299 -8.74 0.73 2.15
N PRO A 300 -8.77 -0.15 1.13
CA PRO A 300 -10.00 -0.80 0.69
C PRO A 300 -10.53 -1.79 1.71
N ALA A 301 -11.83 -2.00 1.68
CA ALA A 301 -12.43 -3.16 2.32
C ALA A 301 -11.97 -4.44 1.63
N GLN A 302 -11.81 -5.52 2.40
CA GLN A 302 -11.39 -6.83 1.90
C GLN A 302 -12.38 -7.91 2.36
N VAL A 303 -12.66 -8.84 1.47
CA VAL A 303 -13.39 -10.08 1.76
C VAL A 303 -12.52 -11.24 1.33
N GLN A 304 -12.31 -12.20 2.19
CA GLN A 304 -11.62 -13.44 1.87
C GLN A 304 -12.48 -14.63 2.24
N ALA A 305 -12.52 -15.62 1.37
CA ALA A 305 -13.20 -16.89 1.59
C ALA A 305 -12.26 -18.03 1.22
N GLY A 306 -12.15 -19.02 2.10
CA GLY A 306 -11.24 -20.13 1.91
C GLY A 306 -11.89 -21.48 2.19
N PHE A 307 -11.36 -22.50 1.53
CA PHE A 307 -11.65 -23.93 1.79
C PHE A 307 -10.35 -24.68 1.92
N ALA A 308 -10.33 -25.65 2.84
CA ALA A 308 -9.19 -26.53 3.03
C ALA A 308 -9.61 -27.98 3.16
N TYR A 309 -8.83 -28.88 2.56
CA TYR A 309 -9.00 -30.32 2.66
C TYR A 309 -7.80 -30.95 3.36
N THR A 310 -8.05 -31.65 4.46
CA THR A 310 -7.04 -32.27 5.33
C THR A 310 -7.13 -33.80 5.35
N GLY A 311 -7.89 -34.40 4.43
CA GLY A 311 -8.12 -35.85 4.38
C GLY A 311 -6.95 -36.70 3.85
N ILE A 312 -5.83 -36.09 3.46
CA ILE A 312 -4.61 -36.75 3.02
C ILE A 312 -3.58 -36.60 4.15
N GLN A 313 -3.10 -37.73 4.68
CA GLN A 313 -2.13 -37.72 5.77
C GLN A 313 -0.89 -36.88 5.42
N GLY A 314 -0.53 -35.93 6.30
CA GLY A 314 0.62 -35.02 6.11
C GLY A 314 0.46 -33.96 5.04
N THR A 315 -0.75 -33.82 4.43
CA THR A 315 -0.99 -32.88 3.34
C THR A 315 -2.26 -32.09 3.59
N THR A 316 -2.18 -30.78 3.44
CA THR A 316 -3.32 -29.86 3.42
C THR A 316 -3.41 -29.23 2.04
N LEU A 317 -4.57 -29.34 1.39
CA LEU A 317 -4.89 -28.62 0.17
C LEU A 317 -5.77 -27.44 0.55
N SER A 318 -5.37 -26.22 0.21
CA SER A 318 -6.14 -25.01 0.51
C SER A 318 -6.35 -24.17 -0.75
N LEU A 319 -7.51 -23.52 -0.81
CA LEU A 319 -7.90 -22.59 -1.85
C LEU A 319 -8.57 -21.39 -1.18
N ASP A 320 -8.01 -20.22 -1.40
CA ASP A 320 -8.59 -18.96 -0.92
C ASP A 320 -8.93 -18.05 -2.11
N TYR A 321 -10.05 -17.39 -1.99
CA TYR A 321 -10.46 -16.28 -2.86
C TYR A 321 -10.48 -14.99 -2.07
N GLY A 322 -9.80 -13.97 -2.58
CA GLY A 322 -9.74 -12.64 -1.98
C GLY A 322 -10.30 -11.57 -2.90
N TYR A 323 -11.22 -10.76 -2.40
CA TYR A 323 -11.70 -9.55 -3.05
C TYR A 323 -11.20 -8.33 -2.29
N VAL A 324 -10.55 -7.41 -3.00
CA VAL A 324 -10.04 -6.14 -2.46
C VAL A 324 -10.73 -5.00 -3.21
N GLY A 325 -11.54 -4.23 -2.50
CA GLY A 325 -12.41 -3.20 -3.06
C GLY A 325 -11.67 -1.89 -3.36
N TRP A 326 -10.65 -1.91 -4.22
CA TRP A 326 -10.05 -0.69 -4.75
C TRP A 326 -11.08 0.00 -5.65
N LYS A 327 -11.55 1.17 -5.23
CA LYS A 327 -12.31 2.05 -6.10
C LYS A 327 -11.38 3.11 -6.64
N SER A 328 -11.41 3.29 -7.95
CA SER A 328 -10.82 4.42 -8.66
C SER A 328 -11.51 5.73 -8.29
#